data_1edbc19da1720e7828b8dceeba71d7a3
#
_entry.id   1edbc19da1720e7828b8dceeba71d7a3
#
_cell.length_a   1.000
_cell.length_b   1.000
_cell.length_c   1.000
_cell.angle_alpha   90.00
_cell.angle_beta   90.00
_cell.angle_gamma   90.00
#
_symmetry.space_group_name_H-M   'P 1'
#
loop_
_entity.id
_entity.type
_entity.pdbx_description
1 polymer ?
#
loop_
_entity_poly.entity_id
_entity_poly.type
_entity_poly.pdbx_seq_one_letter_code
_entity_poly.pdbx_strand_id
1 'polypeptide(L)'
;MKKIRLIAALFFGMSLMSCDSYLDINQDPNSPSEKDMTSSILMPGAEMNLAASYGNYYRIVGGYFSQHFAQQFGTGNYLDYSQFSQTATRSSGAYSQMTQRALKNFEAIRTKAKADSDWGTYLAATTMRVFIFQVLVDCYGEIPYTEALNGDNLSPKYEKGKDVYAGILAELDEALAHANGTHSVATNFLFPGEKAGSWIKFANALKLRILTRESGVVDVNSQIALLIKENNFPTPEVAFKGCWADAGGAMNPYF
;
A
#
# COMPACT_ATOMS: atom_id res chain seq x y z
N MET A 1 -4.97 -59.14 -39.02
CA MET A 1 -5.69 -57.82 -38.98
C MET A 1 -6.22 -57.47 -37.56
N LYS A 2 -6.83 -58.39 -36.77
CA LYS A 2 -7.30 -58.10 -35.40
C LYS A 2 -6.19 -57.66 -34.43
N LYS A 3 -5.01 -58.34 -34.44
CA LYS A 3 -3.85 -58.02 -33.58
C LYS A 3 -3.26 -56.63 -33.87
N ILE A 4 -3.21 -56.17 -35.11
CA ILE A 4 -2.72 -54.86 -35.51
C ILE A 4 -3.64 -53.75 -35.00
N ARG A 5 -4.97 -53.99 -35.04
CA ARG A 5 -5.98 -53.05 -34.50
C ARG A 5 -5.89 -52.91 -32.98
N LEU A 6 -5.57 -53.99 -32.29
CA LEU A 6 -5.39 -54.01 -30.82
C LEU A 6 -4.13 -53.21 -30.41
N ILE A 7 -3.01 -53.39 -31.15
CA ILE A 7 -1.77 -52.64 -30.89
C ILE A 7 -1.93 -51.16 -31.21
N ALA A 8 -2.65 -50.80 -32.27
CA ALA A 8 -2.94 -49.43 -32.60
C ALA A 8 -3.87 -48.75 -31.56
N ALA A 9 -4.85 -49.48 -31.01
CA ALA A 9 -5.70 -48.95 -29.94
C ALA A 9 -4.91 -48.77 -28.61
N LEU A 10 -3.96 -49.66 -28.32
CA LEU A 10 -3.10 -49.54 -27.14
C LEU A 10 -2.15 -48.33 -27.25
N PHE A 11 -1.58 -48.09 -28.43
CA PHE A 11 -0.73 -46.93 -28.69
C PHE A 11 -1.50 -45.62 -28.63
N PHE A 12 -2.74 -45.60 -29.16
CA PHE A 12 -3.62 -44.42 -29.09
C PHE A 12 -4.09 -44.14 -27.67
N GLY A 13 -4.31 -45.15 -26.84
CA GLY A 13 -4.64 -45.02 -25.42
C GLY A 13 -3.48 -44.47 -24.58
N MET A 14 -2.23 -44.82 -24.88
CA MET A 14 -1.05 -44.28 -24.20
C MET A 14 -0.73 -42.83 -24.55
N SER A 15 -1.13 -42.36 -25.73
CA SER A 15 -0.93 -40.94 -26.13
C SER A 15 -1.90 -39.97 -25.44
N LEU A 16 -2.95 -40.47 -24.76
CA LEU A 16 -3.88 -39.66 -23.95
C LEU A 16 -3.43 -39.47 -22.50
N MET A 17 -2.38 -40.15 -22.07
CA MET A 17 -1.74 -39.91 -20.76
C MET A 17 -0.61 -38.86 -20.88
N SER A 18 -0.90 -37.77 -21.57
CA SER A 18 0.00 -36.59 -21.54
C SER A 18 -0.03 -36.02 -20.13
N CYS A 19 1.10 -35.93 -19.50
CA CYS A 19 1.23 -35.29 -18.18
C CYS A 19 0.82 -33.82 -18.30
N ASP A 20 -0.32 -33.43 -17.77
CA ASP A 20 -0.75 -32.02 -17.71
C ASP A 20 0.32 -31.14 -17.03
N SER A 21 1.07 -31.67 -16.09
CA SER A 21 2.15 -30.96 -15.40
C SER A 21 3.38 -30.65 -16.25
N TYR A 22 3.62 -31.39 -17.36
CA TYR A 22 4.77 -31.11 -18.24
C TYR A 22 4.50 -29.94 -19.21
N LEU A 23 3.24 -29.67 -19.48
CA LEU A 23 2.81 -28.56 -20.36
C LEU A 23 2.42 -27.31 -19.57
N ASP A 24 2.44 -27.37 -18.25
CA ASP A 24 2.18 -26.19 -17.39
C ASP A 24 3.46 -25.35 -17.24
N ILE A 25 3.91 -24.80 -18.40
CA ILE A 25 5.06 -23.87 -18.47
C ILE A 25 4.70 -22.46 -18.00
N ASN A 26 3.44 -22.24 -17.59
CA ASN A 26 2.99 -20.93 -17.12
C ASN A 26 3.32 -20.68 -15.63
N GLN A 27 3.81 -21.71 -14.91
CA GLN A 27 4.33 -21.52 -13.58
C GLN A 27 5.85 -21.34 -13.66
N ASP A 28 6.31 -20.10 -13.49
CA ASP A 28 7.74 -19.80 -13.38
C ASP A 28 8.29 -20.41 -12.06
N PRO A 29 9.18 -21.43 -12.12
CA PRO A 29 9.72 -22.06 -10.92
C PRO A 29 10.61 -21.12 -10.09
N ASN A 30 11.02 -19.97 -10.65
CA ASN A 30 11.84 -18.97 -9.98
C ASN A 30 10.99 -17.83 -9.35
N SER A 31 9.69 -17.81 -9.61
CA SER A 31 8.78 -16.84 -9.01
C SER A 31 7.95 -17.49 -7.91
N PRO A 32 7.89 -16.90 -6.69
CA PRO A 32 7.04 -17.42 -5.63
C PRO A 32 5.59 -17.45 -6.08
N SER A 33 4.89 -18.55 -5.83
CA SER A 33 3.45 -18.62 -6.09
C SER A 33 2.68 -17.71 -5.11
N GLU A 34 1.45 -17.32 -5.44
CA GLU A 34 0.61 -16.54 -4.52
C GLU A 34 0.44 -17.23 -3.15
N LYS A 35 0.49 -18.56 -3.11
CA LYS A 35 0.40 -19.36 -1.87
C LYS A 35 1.62 -19.19 -0.97
N ASP A 36 2.78 -18.92 -1.55
CA ASP A 36 4.05 -18.75 -0.84
C ASP A 36 4.22 -17.32 -0.32
N MET A 37 3.39 -16.37 -0.79
CA MET A 37 3.45 -14.96 -0.41
C MET A 37 2.82 -14.73 0.95
N THR A 38 3.62 -14.84 2.00
CA THR A 38 3.20 -14.53 3.38
C THR A 38 3.19 -13.02 3.64
N SER A 39 2.42 -12.59 4.64
CA SER A 39 2.41 -11.19 5.07
C SER A 39 3.81 -10.68 5.43
N SER A 40 4.66 -11.52 6.02
CA SER A 40 6.05 -11.18 6.38
C SER A 40 7.00 -11.04 5.18
N ILE A 41 6.65 -11.61 4.03
CA ILE A 41 7.38 -11.40 2.76
C ILE A 41 6.90 -10.13 2.07
N LEU A 42 5.59 -9.92 2.04
CA LEU A 42 4.97 -8.78 1.33
C LEU A 42 5.16 -7.44 2.02
N MET A 43 5.06 -7.40 3.36
CA MET A 43 5.02 -6.16 4.14
C MET A 43 6.26 -5.30 3.94
N PRO A 44 7.52 -5.80 4.07
CA PRO A 44 8.72 -5.00 3.85
C PRO A 44 8.78 -4.40 2.43
N GLY A 45 8.41 -5.19 1.41
CA GLY A 45 8.37 -4.72 0.02
C GLY A 45 7.32 -3.63 -0.22
N ALA A 46 6.14 -3.75 0.39
CA ALA A 46 5.09 -2.73 0.33
C ALA A 46 5.53 -1.43 1.00
N GLU A 47 6.14 -1.52 2.18
CA GLU A 47 6.69 -0.38 2.93
C GLU A 47 7.80 0.33 2.16
N MET A 48 8.72 -0.40 1.53
CA MET A 48 9.79 0.17 0.71
C MET A 48 9.24 0.93 -0.50
N ASN A 49 8.25 0.35 -1.20
CA ASN A 49 7.62 1.03 -2.33
C ASN A 49 6.87 2.30 -1.90
N LEU A 50 6.19 2.27 -0.74
CA LEU A 50 5.56 3.45 -0.17
C LEU A 50 6.60 4.52 0.19
N ALA A 51 7.64 4.13 0.94
CA ALA A 51 8.69 5.05 1.38
C ALA A 51 9.41 5.71 0.20
N ALA A 52 9.74 4.94 -0.85
CA ALA A 52 10.37 5.45 -2.06
C ALA A 52 9.46 6.43 -2.81
N SER A 53 8.17 6.10 -3.00
CA SER A 53 7.23 6.96 -3.70
C SER A 53 6.93 8.24 -2.92
N TYR A 54 6.60 8.11 -1.64
CA TYR A 54 6.25 9.22 -0.76
C TYR A 54 7.44 10.13 -0.49
N GLY A 55 8.60 9.55 -0.19
CA GLY A 55 9.83 10.28 0.11
C GLY A 55 10.49 10.93 -1.11
N ASN A 56 10.15 10.54 -2.32
CA ASN A 56 10.66 11.15 -3.55
C ASN A 56 9.62 12.10 -4.16
N TYR A 57 8.65 11.57 -4.88
CA TYR A 57 7.73 12.39 -5.69
C TYR A 57 6.89 13.34 -4.83
N TYR A 58 6.17 12.83 -3.84
CA TYR A 58 5.25 13.65 -3.04
C TYR A 58 5.98 14.69 -2.19
N ARG A 59 7.20 14.38 -1.72
CA ARG A 59 8.08 15.34 -1.07
C ARG A 59 8.46 16.49 -2.02
N ILE A 60 8.85 16.15 -3.26
CA ILE A 60 9.23 17.17 -4.27
C ILE A 60 8.05 18.07 -4.57
N VAL A 61 6.89 17.49 -4.88
CA VAL A 61 5.66 18.27 -5.15
C VAL A 61 5.31 19.18 -3.98
N GLY A 62 5.26 18.62 -2.77
CA GLY A 62 4.97 19.40 -1.56
C GLY A 62 5.99 20.53 -1.33
N GLY A 63 7.28 20.23 -1.49
CA GLY A 63 8.35 21.21 -1.30
C GLY A 63 8.32 22.38 -2.28
N TYR A 64 8.04 22.11 -3.56
CA TYR A 64 7.93 23.17 -4.57
C TYR A 64 6.63 23.97 -4.42
N PHE A 65 5.49 23.33 -4.20
CA PHE A 65 4.21 24.03 -4.05
C PHE A 65 4.12 24.87 -2.77
N SER A 66 4.78 24.42 -1.71
CA SER A 66 4.92 25.22 -0.49
C SER A 66 6.05 26.24 -0.54
N GLN A 67 6.78 26.32 -1.66
CA GLN A 67 7.93 27.22 -1.86
C GLN A 67 9.11 27.00 -0.89
N HIS A 68 9.20 25.81 -0.27
CA HIS A 68 10.36 25.40 0.52
C HIS A 68 11.52 24.95 -0.36
N PHE A 69 11.23 24.50 -1.59
CA PHE A 69 12.21 24.14 -2.60
C PHE A 69 12.17 25.14 -3.75
N ALA A 70 13.32 25.47 -4.29
CA ALA A 70 13.47 26.26 -5.49
C ALA A 70 14.38 25.54 -6.48
N GLN A 71 14.08 25.70 -7.79
CA GLN A 71 14.94 25.15 -8.83
C GLN A 71 16.24 25.97 -8.88
N GLN A 72 17.38 25.28 -8.91
CA GLN A 72 18.67 25.92 -9.15
C GLN A 72 18.69 26.57 -10.55
N PHE A 73 19.25 27.75 -10.65
CA PHE A 73 19.42 28.45 -11.92
C PHE A 73 20.22 27.59 -12.91
N GLY A 74 19.76 27.53 -14.14
CA GLY A 74 20.42 26.77 -15.23
C GLY A 74 20.08 25.26 -15.27
N THR A 75 19.25 24.74 -14.35
CA THR A 75 18.73 23.37 -14.39
C THR A 75 17.24 23.38 -14.71
N GLY A 76 16.76 22.35 -15.45
CA GLY A 76 15.36 22.30 -15.91
C GLY A 76 14.49 21.20 -15.27
N ASN A 77 15.05 20.40 -14.35
CA ASN A 77 14.40 19.15 -13.91
C ASN A 77 13.04 19.34 -13.24
N TYR A 78 12.84 20.43 -12.50
CA TYR A 78 11.63 20.73 -11.74
C TYR A 78 11.07 22.13 -12.05
N LEU A 79 11.41 22.68 -13.21
CA LEU A 79 10.99 24.02 -13.61
C LEU A 79 9.47 24.12 -13.73
N ASP A 80 8.83 23.06 -14.21
CA ASP A 80 7.39 22.94 -14.33
C ASP A 80 6.68 23.06 -12.95
N TYR A 81 7.26 22.54 -11.88
CA TYR A 81 6.72 22.73 -10.51
C TYR A 81 6.88 24.17 -10.03
N SER A 82 8.07 24.77 -10.25
CA SER A 82 8.32 26.16 -9.85
C SER A 82 7.44 27.15 -10.60
N GLN A 83 7.03 26.83 -11.83
CA GLN A 83 6.20 27.68 -12.70
C GLN A 83 4.71 27.28 -12.67
N PHE A 84 4.31 26.29 -11.90
CA PHE A 84 2.94 25.73 -11.87
C PHE A 84 2.42 25.35 -13.27
N SER A 85 3.31 24.81 -14.13
CA SER A 85 3.04 24.47 -15.52
C SER A 85 3.08 22.96 -15.80
N GLN A 86 2.75 22.12 -14.80
CA GLN A 86 2.77 20.66 -14.94
C GLN A 86 1.75 20.19 -15.97
N THR A 87 2.14 19.14 -16.71
CA THR A 87 1.21 18.40 -17.56
C THR A 87 0.35 17.44 -16.73
N ALA A 88 -0.83 17.08 -17.23
CA ALA A 88 -1.74 16.12 -16.58
C ALA A 88 -1.09 14.76 -16.31
N THR A 89 -0.06 14.37 -17.07
CA THR A 89 0.63 13.08 -16.93
C THR A 89 1.85 13.11 -16.01
N ARG A 90 2.23 14.29 -15.49
CA ARG A 90 3.45 14.48 -14.70
C ARG A 90 3.50 13.58 -13.45
N SER A 91 2.35 13.30 -12.85
CA SER A 91 2.21 12.49 -11.64
C SER A 91 1.92 11.00 -11.90
N SER A 92 1.71 10.58 -13.15
CA SER A 92 1.23 9.23 -13.48
C SER A 92 2.15 8.12 -12.94
N GLY A 93 3.46 8.28 -13.02
CA GLY A 93 4.42 7.33 -12.48
C GLY A 93 4.36 7.19 -10.95
N ALA A 94 4.21 8.30 -10.24
CA ALA A 94 4.09 8.30 -8.78
C ALA A 94 2.76 7.69 -8.32
N TYR A 95 1.67 8.03 -9.00
CA TYR A 95 0.36 7.43 -8.75
C TYR A 95 0.41 5.90 -8.96
N SER A 96 0.96 5.46 -10.08
CA SER A 96 1.09 4.03 -10.41
C SER A 96 1.97 3.28 -9.40
N GLN A 97 3.11 3.85 -9.02
CA GLN A 97 3.99 3.24 -8.00
C GLN A 97 3.28 3.13 -6.64
N MET A 98 2.58 4.17 -6.21
CA MET A 98 1.85 4.18 -4.95
C MET A 98 0.70 3.16 -4.93
N THR A 99 -0.07 3.08 -6.03
CA THR A 99 -1.25 2.21 -6.10
C THR A 99 -0.91 0.77 -6.43
N GLN A 100 -0.08 0.53 -7.46
CA GLN A 100 0.18 -0.83 -7.95
C GLN A 100 1.21 -1.58 -7.10
N ARG A 101 2.21 -0.89 -6.54
CA ARG A 101 3.30 -1.53 -5.81
C ARG A 101 3.16 -1.46 -4.30
N ALA A 102 2.59 -0.39 -3.75
CA ALA A 102 2.38 -0.28 -2.31
C ALA A 102 0.95 -0.69 -1.93
N LEU A 103 -0.06 0.05 -2.39
CA LEU A 103 -1.46 -0.12 -1.97
C LEU A 103 -1.99 -1.54 -2.26
N LYS A 104 -1.72 -2.09 -3.44
CA LYS A 104 -2.14 -3.45 -3.82
C LYS A 104 -1.56 -4.51 -2.89
N ASN A 105 -0.30 -4.37 -2.49
CA ASN A 105 0.33 -5.31 -1.56
C ASN A 105 -0.24 -5.17 -0.15
N PHE A 106 -0.48 -3.95 0.34
CA PHE A 106 -1.14 -3.77 1.64
C PHE A 106 -2.56 -4.33 1.66
N GLU A 107 -3.30 -4.24 0.55
CA GLU A 107 -4.62 -4.86 0.44
C GLU A 107 -4.54 -6.39 0.48
N ALA A 108 -3.58 -7.00 -0.21
CA ALA A 108 -3.36 -8.45 -0.15
C ALA A 108 -3.02 -8.91 1.27
N ILE A 109 -2.12 -8.19 1.97
CA ILE A 109 -1.76 -8.47 3.37
C ILE A 109 -2.98 -8.33 4.27
N ARG A 110 -3.74 -7.23 4.12
CA ARG A 110 -4.94 -6.94 4.91
C ARG A 110 -5.99 -8.04 4.76
N THR A 111 -6.28 -8.45 3.52
CA THR A 111 -7.25 -9.50 3.22
C THR A 111 -6.84 -10.83 3.85
N LYS A 112 -5.59 -11.22 3.68
CA LYS A 112 -5.06 -12.44 4.28
C LYS A 112 -5.06 -12.39 5.81
N ALA A 113 -4.57 -11.33 6.41
CA ALA A 113 -4.50 -11.17 7.85
C ALA A 113 -5.91 -11.21 8.49
N LYS A 114 -6.91 -10.61 7.84
CA LYS A 114 -8.32 -10.68 8.28
C LYS A 114 -8.85 -12.11 8.22
N ALA A 115 -8.58 -12.84 7.15
CA ALA A 115 -9.00 -14.25 7.00
C ALA A 115 -8.36 -15.16 8.06
N ASP A 116 -7.10 -14.89 8.41
CA ASP A 116 -6.33 -15.65 9.39
C ASP A 116 -6.58 -15.19 10.86
N SER A 117 -7.41 -14.14 11.05
CA SER A 117 -7.62 -13.47 12.35
C SER A 117 -6.33 -12.92 12.97
N ASP A 118 -5.33 -12.59 12.14
CA ASP A 118 -4.10 -11.92 12.54
C ASP A 118 -4.34 -10.40 12.66
N TRP A 119 -4.98 -10.02 13.77
CA TRP A 119 -5.45 -8.66 13.99
C TRP A 119 -4.34 -7.62 14.12
N GLY A 120 -3.15 -8.02 14.54
CA GLY A 120 -1.99 -7.13 14.58
C GLY A 120 -1.51 -6.74 13.18
N THR A 121 -1.33 -7.73 12.32
CA THR A 121 -0.96 -7.51 10.90
C THR A 121 -2.09 -6.82 10.13
N TYR A 122 -3.36 -7.18 10.42
CA TYR A 122 -4.52 -6.50 9.84
C TYR A 122 -4.54 -5.00 10.15
N LEU A 123 -4.30 -4.62 11.42
CA LEU A 123 -4.19 -3.21 11.81
C LEU A 123 -3.05 -2.51 11.06
N ALA A 124 -1.87 -3.13 11.02
CA ALA A 124 -0.71 -2.54 10.36
C ALA A 124 -0.97 -2.28 8.86
N ALA A 125 -1.45 -3.30 8.14
CA ALA A 125 -1.76 -3.18 6.72
C ALA A 125 -2.89 -2.16 6.45
N THR A 126 -3.95 -2.15 7.29
CA THR A 126 -5.04 -1.17 7.19
C THR A 126 -4.52 0.25 7.44
N THR A 127 -3.67 0.46 8.43
CA THR A 127 -3.08 1.77 8.72
C THR A 127 -2.28 2.31 7.53
N MET A 128 -1.47 1.46 6.90
CA MET A 128 -0.68 1.85 5.72
C MET A 128 -1.58 2.10 4.49
N ARG A 129 -2.61 1.29 4.30
CA ARG A 129 -3.63 1.50 3.25
C ARG A 129 -4.34 2.86 3.44
N VAL A 130 -4.80 3.15 4.63
CA VAL A 130 -5.43 4.42 5.00
C VAL A 130 -4.49 5.61 4.76
N PHE A 131 -3.22 5.48 5.15
CA PHE A 131 -2.19 6.49 4.87
C PHE A 131 -2.08 6.77 3.37
N ILE A 132 -2.02 5.73 2.54
CA ILE A 132 -1.90 5.88 1.09
C ILE A 132 -3.14 6.58 0.51
N PHE A 133 -4.35 6.13 0.86
CA PHE A 133 -5.57 6.75 0.37
C PHE A 133 -5.70 8.21 0.80
N GLN A 134 -5.30 8.55 2.02
CA GLN A 134 -5.27 9.93 2.47
C GLN A 134 -4.32 10.79 1.62
N VAL A 135 -3.12 10.29 1.29
CA VAL A 135 -2.19 11.00 0.41
C VAL A 135 -2.77 11.15 -1.00
N LEU A 136 -3.37 10.10 -1.54
CA LEU A 136 -3.94 10.14 -2.88
C LEU A 136 -5.11 11.11 -2.98
N VAL A 137 -6.05 11.09 -2.04
CA VAL A 137 -7.19 12.00 -2.06
C VAL A 137 -6.78 13.45 -1.85
N ASP A 138 -5.76 13.70 -1.01
CA ASP A 138 -5.22 15.04 -0.81
C ASP A 138 -4.56 15.61 -2.07
N CYS A 139 -3.90 14.76 -2.86
CA CYS A 139 -3.18 15.19 -4.05
C CYS A 139 -4.05 15.23 -5.32
N TYR A 140 -5.05 14.36 -5.42
CA TYR A 140 -5.81 14.15 -6.65
C TYR A 140 -7.31 14.48 -6.54
N GLY A 141 -7.82 14.68 -5.33
CA GLY A 141 -9.24 14.95 -5.09
C GLY A 141 -10.12 13.71 -5.22
N GLU A 142 -10.83 13.58 -6.35
CA GLU A 142 -11.64 12.37 -6.61
C GLU A 142 -10.74 11.21 -7.06
N ILE A 143 -10.87 10.06 -6.42
CA ILE A 143 -10.10 8.84 -6.71
C ILE A 143 -10.98 7.60 -6.62
N PRO A 144 -10.64 6.50 -7.30
CA PRO A 144 -11.24 5.20 -7.03
C PRO A 144 -10.94 4.75 -5.60
N TYR A 145 -11.95 4.32 -4.85
CA TYR A 145 -11.82 3.87 -3.47
C TYR A 145 -12.51 2.53 -3.21
N THR A 146 -13.85 2.48 -3.21
CA THR A 146 -14.57 1.24 -2.89
C THR A 146 -14.44 0.18 -3.97
N GLU A 147 -14.30 0.58 -5.22
CA GLU A 147 -14.09 -0.31 -6.36
C GLU A 147 -12.61 -0.43 -6.74
N ALA A 148 -11.73 0.26 -6.02
CA ALA A 148 -10.29 0.17 -6.26
C ALA A 148 -9.76 -1.24 -5.97
N LEU A 149 -8.70 -1.63 -6.68
CA LEU A 149 -7.99 -2.91 -6.50
C LEU A 149 -8.81 -4.18 -6.81
N ASN A 150 -10.01 -4.03 -7.34
CA ASN A 150 -10.80 -5.14 -7.88
C ASN A 150 -10.32 -5.45 -9.31
N GLY A 151 -9.64 -6.58 -9.49
CA GLY A 151 -9.11 -7.01 -10.79
C GLY A 151 -10.17 -7.28 -11.85
N ASP A 152 -11.42 -7.54 -11.45
CA ASP A 152 -12.53 -7.78 -12.35
C ASP A 152 -13.18 -6.48 -12.84
N ASN A 153 -12.90 -5.35 -12.18
CA ASN A 153 -13.40 -4.03 -12.57
C ASN A 153 -12.27 -3.15 -13.14
N LEU A 154 -12.19 -3.13 -14.48
CA LEU A 154 -11.18 -2.35 -15.21
C LEU A 154 -11.49 -0.85 -15.29
N SER A 155 -12.67 -0.43 -14.85
CA SER A 155 -13.12 0.98 -14.89
C SER A 155 -13.80 1.37 -13.58
N PRO A 156 -13.05 1.39 -12.46
CA PRO A 156 -13.61 1.73 -11.17
C PRO A 156 -14.10 3.19 -11.17
N LYS A 157 -15.21 3.44 -10.47
CA LYS A 157 -15.75 4.81 -10.33
C LYS A 157 -14.82 5.68 -9.48
N TYR A 158 -14.77 6.96 -9.82
CA TYR A 158 -14.14 7.98 -8.99
C TYR A 158 -15.13 8.42 -7.90
N GLU A 159 -14.64 8.53 -6.68
CA GLU A 159 -15.43 8.89 -5.51
C GLU A 159 -14.97 10.23 -4.95
N LYS A 160 -15.91 10.98 -4.39
CA LYS A 160 -15.62 12.31 -3.81
C LYS A 160 -14.71 12.19 -2.62
N GLY A 161 -13.77 13.12 -2.47
CA GLY A 161 -12.81 13.10 -1.39
C GLY A 161 -13.43 12.97 0.01
N LYS A 162 -14.57 13.61 0.28
CA LYS A 162 -15.30 13.48 1.55
C LYS A 162 -15.76 12.04 1.83
N ASP A 163 -16.19 11.31 0.79
CA ASP A 163 -16.68 9.94 0.93
C ASP A 163 -15.49 8.99 1.15
N VAL A 164 -14.35 9.25 0.49
CA VAL A 164 -13.09 8.54 0.74
C VAL A 164 -12.62 8.77 2.18
N TYR A 165 -12.64 10.01 2.67
CA TYR A 165 -12.26 10.34 4.06
C TYR A 165 -13.12 9.58 5.09
N ALA A 166 -14.44 9.59 4.91
CA ALA A 166 -15.34 8.83 5.76
C ALA A 166 -15.04 7.32 5.72
N GLY A 167 -14.78 6.78 4.53
CA GLY A 167 -14.46 5.37 4.35
C GLY A 167 -13.16 4.95 5.02
N ILE A 168 -12.07 5.71 4.83
CA ILE A 168 -10.77 5.37 5.43
C ILE A 168 -10.77 5.52 6.95
N LEU A 169 -11.56 6.46 7.51
CA LEU A 169 -11.75 6.56 8.96
C LEU A 169 -12.50 5.34 9.51
N ALA A 170 -13.56 4.89 8.82
CA ALA A 170 -14.30 3.70 9.22
C ALA A 170 -13.46 2.43 9.17
N GLU A 171 -12.63 2.25 8.13
CA GLU A 171 -11.69 1.12 8.04
C GLU A 171 -10.68 1.13 9.19
N LEU A 172 -10.16 2.31 9.53
CA LEU A 172 -9.19 2.44 10.62
C LEU A 172 -9.82 2.14 11.97
N ASP A 173 -11.04 2.59 12.20
CA ASP A 173 -11.80 2.32 13.43
C ASP A 173 -12.12 0.82 13.57
N GLU A 174 -12.52 0.16 12.48
CA GLU A 174 -12.72 -1.29 12.46
C GLU A 174 -11.43 -2.03 12.85
N ALA A 175 -10.31 -1.67 12.24
CA ALA A 175 -9.04 -2.32 12.53
C ALA A 175 -8.57 -2.09 13.98
N LEU A 176 -8.75 -0.90 14.51
CA LEU A 176 -8.46 -0.56 15.91
C LEU A 176 -9.33 -1.35 16.89
N ALA A 177 -10.61 -1.59 16.56
CA ALA A 177 -11.53 -2.33 17.42
C ALA A 177 -11.15 -3.82 17.56
N HIS A 178 -10.49 -4.41 16.56
CA HIS A 178 -10.05 -5.82 16.59
C HIS A 178 -8.67 -6.01 17.21
N ALA A 179 -7.81 -5.00 17.16
CA ALA A 179 -6.44 -5.13 17.62
C ALA A 179 -6.29 -4.82 19.12
N ASN A 180 -5.33 -5.50 19.75
CA ASN A 180 -4.83 -5.11 21.07
C ASN A 180 -3.29 -5.01 21.01
N GLY A 181 -2.70 -4.29 21.97
CA GLY A 181 -1.27 -3.98 21.97
C GLY A 181 -0.32 -5.16 22.06
N THR A 182 -0.82 -6.37 22.37
CA THR A 182 -0.01 -7.58 22.52
C THR A 182 0.00 -8.47 21.27
N HIS A 183 -0.86 -8.19 20.29
CA HIS A 183 -0.88 -8.93 19.02
C HIS A 183 0.47 -8.81 18.31
N SER A 184 0.92 -9.91 17.74
CA SER A 184 2.08 -9.92 16.85
C SER A 184 1.75 -9.19 15.54
N VAL A 185 2.77 -8.69 14.87
CA VAL A 185 2.67 -8.07 13.56
C VAL A 185 3.68 -8.74 12.64
N ALA A 186 3.34 -8.89 11.37
CA ALA A 186 4.25 -9.38 10.34
C ALA A 186 5.54 -8.56 10.30
N THR A 187 6.64 -9.16 9.84
CA THR A 187 7.93 -8.48 9.65
C THR A 187 7.74 -7.16 8.89
N ASN A 188 8.25 -6.08 9.42
CA ASN A 188 8.08 -4.73 8.87
C ASN A 188 9.28 -3.84 9.21
N PHE A 189 9.44 -2.72 8.50
CA PHE A 189 10.52 -1.74 8.70
C PHE A 189 10.11 -0.55 9.57
N LEU A 190 8.81 -0.30 9.72
CA LEU A 190 8.34 0.87 10.46
C LEU A 190 8.50 0.67 11.98
N PHE A 191 8.16 -0.52 12.47
CA PHE A 191 8.29 -0.93 13.87
C PHE A 191 8.91 -2.33 13.97
N PRO A 192 10.21 -2.49 13.63
CA PRO A 192 10.85 -3.81 13.56
C PRO A 192 10.80 -4.55 14.91
N GLY A 193 10.20 -5.75 14.90
CA GLY A 193 10.10 -6.60 16.10
C GLY A 193 9.10 -6.11 17.15
N GLU A 194 8.39 -5.01 16.92
CA GLU A 194 7.39 -4.49 17.84
C GLU A 194 6.02 -5.15 17.62
N LYS A 195 5.18 -5.10 18.65
CA LYS A 195 3.82 -5.59 18.61
C LYS A 195 2.85 -4.49 18.17
N ALA A 196 1.57 -4.84 18.04
CA ALA A 196 0.51 -3.96 17.57
C ALA A 196 0.33 -2.67 18.40
N GLY A 197 0.87 -2.61 19.61
CA GLY A 197 0.81 -1.40 20.46
C GLY A 197 1.38 -0.15 19.78
N SER A 198 2.49 -0.27 19.04
CA SER A 198 3.08 0.84 18.30
C SER A 198 2.25 1.23 17.08
N TRP A 199 1.65 0.24 16.44
CA TRP A 199 0.71 0.46 15.33
C TRP A 199 -0.59 1.12 15.76
N ILE A 200 -1.14 0.78 16.95
CA ILE A 200 -2.30 1.47 17.55
C ILE A 200 -2.00 2.96 17.73
N LYS A 201 -0.83 3.27 18.29
CA LYS A 201 -0.41 4.68 18.48
C LYS A 201 -0.28 5.41 17.15
N PHE A 202 0.32 4.78 16.15
CA PHE A 202 0.46 5.36 14.81
C PHE A 202 -0.89 5.53 14.13
N ALA A 203 -1.79 4.55 14.23
CA ALA A 203 -3.16 4.63 13.71
C ALA A 203 -3.93 5.81 14.32
N ASN A 204 -3.82 6.03 15.64
CA ASN A 204 -4.42 7.18 16.32
C ASN A 204 -3.85 8.51 15.82
N ALA A 205 -2.53 8.60 15.61
CA ALA A 205 -1.91 9.80 15.06
C ALA A 205 -2.37 10.07 13.62
N LEU A 206 -2.51 9.02 12.80
CA LEU A 206 -3.05 9.12 11.45
C LEU A 206 -4.52 9.54 11.47
N LYS A 207 -5.33 8.96 12.36
CA LYS A 207 -6.73 9.35 12.56
C LYS A 207 -6.85 10.82 12.93
N LEU A 208 -6.04 11.28 13.89
CA LEU A 208 -6.01 12.70 14.28
C LEU A 208 -5.64 13.61 13.10
N ARG A 209 -4.65 13.21 12.29
CA ARG A 209 -4.26 13.95 11.08
C ARG A 209 -5.41 14.05 10.07
N ILE A 210 -6.13 12.96 9.81
CA ILE A 210 -7.27 12.92 8.90
C ILE A 210 -8.39 13.85 9.39
N LEU A 211 -8.80 13.70 10.66
CA LEU A 211 -9.83 14.53 11.28
C LEU A 211 -9.45 16.03 11.25
N THR A 212 -8.20 16.36 11.55
CA THR A 212 -7.72 17.75 11.51
C THR A 212 -7.82 18.34 10.10
N ARG A 213 -7.54 17.53 9.05
CA ARG A 213 -7.63 18.01 7.65
C ARG A 213 -9.06 18.29 7.21
N GLU A 214 -10.04 17.51 7.68
CA GLU A 214 -11.44 17.71 7.33
C GLU A 214 -12.20 18.69 8.27
N SER A 215 -11.60 19.10 9.37
CA SER A 215 -12.24 19.95 10.39
C SER A 215 -12.76 21.30 9.88
N GLY A 216 -12.26 21.75 8.74
CA GLY A 216 -12.75 22.97 8.08
C GLY A 216 -14.08 22.80 7.33
N VAL A 217 -14.53 21.56 7.09
CA VAL A 217 -15.72 21.26 6.29
C VAL A 217 -16.67 20.28 6.97
N VAL A 218 -16.20 19.56 7.99
CA VAL A 218 -16.99 18.61 8.81
C VAL A 218 -16.74 18.91 10.28
N ASP A 219 -17.79 18.90 11.09
CA ASP A 219 -17.64 19.02 12.56
C ASP A 219 -17.15 17.70 13.15
N VAL A 220 -15.85 17.65 13.43
CA VAL A 220 -15.15 16.52 14.03
C VAL A 220 -14.54 16.88 15.40
N ASN A 221 -14.92 18.02 15.99
CA ASN A 221 -14.30 18.55 17.20
C ASN A 221 -14.38 17.58 18.38
N SER A 222 -15.51 16.88 18.54
CA SER A 222 -15.69 15.88 19.61
C SER A 222 -14.75 14.68 19.44
N GLN A 223 -14.52 14.22 18.22
CA GLN A 223 -13.62 13.10 17.91
C GLN A 223 -12.15 13.50 18.16
N ILE A 224 -11.75 14.70 17.73
CA ILE A 224 -10.42 15.25 17.99
C ILE A 224 -10.19 15.40 19.51
N ALA A 225 -11.15 15.97 20.23
CA ALA A 225 -11.05 16.14 21.69
C ALA A 225 -10.88 14.80 22.42
N LEU A 226 -11.60 13.77 21.98
CA LEU A 226 -11.50 12.42 22.55
C LEU A 226 -10.08 11.84 22.34
N LEU A 227 -9.57 11.87 21.11
CA LEU A 227 -8.22 11.37 20.79
C LEU A 227 -7.13 12.10 21.56
N ILE A 228 -7.24 13.42 21.70
CA ILE A 228 -6.29 14.23 22.49
C ILE A 228 -6.37 13.85 23.97
N LYS A 229 -7.56 13.63 24.51
CA LYS A 229 -7.76 13.23 25.90
C LYS A 229 -7.16 11.85 26.20
N GLU A 230 -7.32 10.89 25.27
CA GLU A 230 -6.73 9.55 25.37
C GLU A 230 -5.21 9.57 25.31
N ASN A 231 -4.63 10.55 24.62
CA ASN A 231 -3.19 10.79 24.49
C ASN A 231 -2.36 9.53 24.14
N ASN A 232 -2.91 8.64 23.30
CA ASN A 232 -2.29 7.41 22.90
C ASN A 232 -1.62 7.56 21.53
N PHE A 233 -0.53 8.33 21.48
CA PHE A 233 0.22 8.65 20.28
C PHE A 233 1.66 8.11 20.32
N PRO A 234 2.35 7.99 19.15
CA PRO A 234 3.74 7.56 19.12
C PRO A 234 4.66 8.60 19.78
N THR A 235 5.63 8.10 20.52
CA THR A 235 6.77 8.85 21.05
C THR A 235 7.99 7.92 21.03
N PRO A 236 9.04 8.18 20.30
CA PRO A 236 9.34 9.32 19.42
C PRO A 236 8.62 9.24 18.05
N GLU A 237 9.12 10.01 17.08
CA GLU A 237 8.59 10.04 15.71
C GLU A 237 8.52 8.65 15.06
N VAL A 238 7.55 8.46 14.17
CA VAL A 238 7.41 7.28 13.31
C VAL A 238 8.21 7.50 12.03
N ALA A 239 9.19 6.66 11.78
CA ALA A 239 10.05 6.77 10.60
C ALA A 239 10.50 5.39 10.11
N PHE A 240 10.66 5.25 8.80
CA PHE A 240 11.31 4.08 8.22
C PHE A 240 12.80 4.08 8.55
N LYS A 241 13.19 3.21 9.47
CA LYS A 241 14.58 3.05 9.93
C LYS A 241 15.12 1.69 9.50
N GLY A 242 16.37 1.66 9.06
CA GLY A 242 17.04 0.40 8.70
C GLY A 242 16.63 -0.20 7.34
N CYS A 243 15.77 0.45 6.58
CA CYS A 243 15.45 0.04 5.21
C CYS A 243 16.32 0.73 4.14
N TRP A 244 17.18 1.64 4.55
CA TRP A 244 18.08 2.38 3.68
C TRP A 244 19.53 1.95 3.90
N ALA A 245 20.31 1.92 2.83
CA ALA A 245 21.73 1.62 2.88
C ALA A 245 22.49 2.66 2.05
N ASP A 246 23.77 2.87 2.40
CA ASP A 246 24.70 3.69 1.61
C ASP A 246 25.22 2.87 0.41
N ALA A 247 24.29 2.54 -0.49
CA ALA A 247 24.56 1.79 -1.69
C ALA A 247 23.63 2.22 -2.81
N GLY A 248 24.09 2.21 -4.05
CA GLY A 248 23.29 2.60 -5.20
C GLY A 248 21.97 1.81 -5.28
N GLY A 249 20.85 2.53 -5.41
CA GLY A 249 19.50 1.97 -5.45
C GLY A 249 18.85 1.68 -4.09
N ALA A 250 19.60 1.76 -2.99
CA ALA A 250 19.08 1.55 -1.64
C ALA A 250 19.21 2.80 -0.74
N MET A 251 19.61 3.93 -1.31
CA MET A 251 19.76 5.20 -0.59
C MET A 251 18.41 5.79 -0.23
N ASN A 252 18.35 6.45 0.91
CA ASN A 252 17.21 7.28 1.27
C ASN A 252 16.98 8.34 0.19
N PRO A 253 15.75 8.57 -0.29
CA PRO A 253 15.44 9.59 -1.31
C PRO A 253 15.82 11.04 -0.94
N TYR A 254 16.22 11.28 0.31
CA TYR A 254 16.71 12.60 0.77
C TYR A 254 18.23 12.80 0.57
N PHE A 255 18.96 11.78 0.17
CA PHE A 255 20.41 11.86 -0.11
C PHE A 255 20.70 11.80 -1.61
#